data_34b3e98cd5acb8041075fc567846b5a1
#
_entry.id   34b3e98cd5acb8041075fc567846b5a1
#
_cell.length_a   1.000
_cell.length_b   1.000
_cell.length_c   1.000
_cell.angle_alpha   90.00
_cell.angle_beta   90.00
_cell.angle_gamma   90.00
#
_symmetry.space_group_name_H-M   'P 1'
#
loop_
_entity.id
_entity.type
_entity.pdbx_description
1 polymer ?
#
loop_
_entity_poly.entity_id
_entity_poly.type
_entity_poly.pdbx_seq_one_letter_code
_entity_poly.pdbx_strand_id
1 'polypeptide(L)'
;MDFRRVLPEATIYVYDNNSTDGTAELARTAGAVVRHEYQQGKGNVIRRMFREIDAEAYIMVDGDDTYPAESAPEMVKAVTEHQADMVVGDRLSSTYYTQNKRPFHNFGNDLVRFFTNNLFGGQIKDIMTGYRAFSYQFVKTYTVLSRGFEIETEMTIHALHRNMQVENVIIDYRDRPAGSESKLNTYSDGFRVLRTIARLYKNYRPFGFFSTLAAVLGMISLCFLAPVLGEYFATGLVPRFPTLIVCACVLVAALLLFISGVILSSQLTKDDRDFEFHLQQVQQWKNRSADPFSHSAK
;
A
#
# COMPACT_ATOMS: atom_id res chain seq x y z
N MET A 1 5.84 -27.96 -1.86
CA MET A 1 5.20 -29.06 -2.60
C MET A 1 3.73 -28.77 -2.92
N ASP A 2 2.97 -28.16 -2.01
CA ASP A 2 1.53 -27.96 -2.15
C ASP A 2 1.12 -27.07 -3.32
N PHE A 3 1.77 -25.94 -3.54
CA PHE A 3 1.48 -25.07 -4.70
C PHE A 3 1.69 -25.77 -6.06
N ARG A 4 2.67 -26.66 -6.17
CA ARG A 4 2.88 -27.43 -7.40
C ARG A 4 1.76 -28.45 -7.65
N ARG A 5 1.14 -28.97 -6.58
CA ARG A 5 0.00 -29.90 -6.67
C ARG A 5 -1.26 -29.19 -7.17
N VAL A 6 -1.54 -27.98 -6.69
CA VAL A 6 -2.77 -27.23 -7.02
C VAL A 6 -2.64 -26.38 -8.28
N LEU A 7 -1.42 -26.01 -8.64
CA LEU A 7 -1.08 -25.24 -9.84
C LEU A 7 0.09 -25.93 -10.58
N PRO A 8 -0.12 -27.07 -11.24
CA PRO A 8 0.96 -27.88 -11.82
C PRO A 8 1.72 -27.17 -12.96
N GLU A 9 1.09 -26.25 -13.67
CA GLU A 9 1.69 -25.49 -14.77
C GLU A 9 2.42 -24.23 -14.30
N ALA A 10 2.26 -23.83 -13.04
CA ALA A 10 2.86 -22.62 -12.52
C ALA A 10 4.38 -22.81 -12.25
N THR A 11 5.16 -21.82 -12.62
CA THR A 11 6.58 -21.75 -12.21
C THR A 11 6.67 -21.15 -10.81
N ILE A 12 7.26 -21.88 -9.88
CA ILE A 12 7.46 -21.44 -8.50
C ILE A 12 8.82 -20.77 -8.37
N TYR A 13 8.82 -19.49 -8.03
CA TYR A 13 10.01 -18.70 -7.72
C TYR A 13 10.16 -18.53 -6.22
N VAL A 14 11.36 -18.68 -5.71
CA VAL A 14 11.72 -18.38 -4.32
C VAL A 14 12.85 -17.35 -4.34
N TYR A 15 12.62 -16.19 -3.75
CA TYR A 15 13.65 -15.18 -3.58
C TYR A 15 14.19 -15.22 -2.15
N ASP A 16 15.39 -15.74 -2.01
CA ASP A 16 16.09 -15.77 -0.74
C ASP A 16 16.62 -14.37 -0.38
N ASN A 17 16.32 -13.90 0.81
CA ASN A 17 16.75 -12.58 1.29
C ASN A 17 17.71 -12.71 2.48
N ASN A 18 18.87 -13.28 2.21
CA ASN A 18 19.97 -13.51 3.16
C ASN A 18 19.61 -14.52 4.28
N SER A 19 18.92 -15.61 3.95
CA SER A 19 18.67 -16.70 4.90
C SER A 19 19.98 -17.44 5.25
N THR A 20 20.09 -17.83 6.52
CA THR A 20 21.27 -18.55 7.05
C THR A 20 20.97 -20.00 7.46
N ASP A 21 19.74 -20.45 7.22
CA ASP A 21 19.17 -21.73 7.69
C ASP A 21 19.02 -22.80 6.59
N GLY A 22 19.64 -22.59 5.43
CA GLY A 22 19.56 -23.54 4.29
C GLY A 22 18.24 -23.43 3.48
N THR A 23 17.39 -22.44 3.73
CA THR A 23 16.11 -22.21 3.01
C THR A 23 16.29 -22.26 1.48
N ALA A 24 17.32 -21.60 0.95
CA ALA A 24 17.58 -21.55 -0.50
C ALA A 24 17.81 -22.94 -1.10
N GLU A 25 18.56 -23.80 -0.42
CA GLU A 25 18.88 -25.17 -0.90
C GLU A 25 17.65 -26.08 -0.81
N LEU A 26 16.89 -25.99 0.26
CA LEU A 26 15.63 -26.72 0.39
C LEU A 26 14.65 -26.35 -0.72
N ALA A 27 14.55 -25.07 -1.05
CA ALA A 27 13.68 -24.59 -2.12
C ALA A 27 14.13 -25.13 -3.51
N ARG A 28 15.45 -25.16 -3.80
CA ARG A 28 15.99 -25.78 -5.03
C ARG A 28 15.67 -27.26 -5.11
N THR A 29 15.89 -28.00 -4.03
CA THR A 29 15.58 -29.43 -3.94
C THR A 29 14.10 -29.70 -4.15
N ALA A 30 13.22 -28.80 -3.68
CA ALA A 30 11.78 -28.85 -3.93
C ALA A 30 11.41 -28.48 -5.39
N GLY A 31 12.39 -28.09 -6.22
CA GLY A 31 12.25 -27.77 -7.65
C GLY A 31 11.78 -26.35 -7.91
N ALA A 32 11.93 -25.41 -6.97
CA ALA A 32 11.68 -24.01 -7.21
C ALA A 32 12.85 -23.34 -7.93
N VAL A 33 12.56 -22.28 -8.70
CA VAL A 33 13.57 -21.39 -9.26
C VAL A 33 14.01 -20.43 -8.14
N VAL A 34 15.20 -20.64 -7.60
CA VAL A 34 15.70 -19.83 -6.48
C VAL A 34 16.57 -18.70 -7.00
N ARG A 35 16.27 -17.48 -6.58
CA ARG A 35 17.07 -16.27 -6.82
C ARG A 35 17.43 -15.61 -5.48
N HIS A 36 18.43 -14.78 -5.47
CA HIS A 36 18.93 -14.13 -4.26
C HIS A 36 18.78 -12.62 -4.33
N GLU A 37 18.14 -12.01 -3.31
CA GLU A 37 18.07 -10.57 -3.14
C GLU A 37 18.96 -10.13 -1.98
N TYR A 38 20.02 -9.40 -2.31
CA TYR A 38 21.06 -8.98 -1.35
C TYR A 38 20.60 -7.85 -0.42
N GLN A 39 19.67 -6.99 -0.90
CA GLN A 39 19.14 -5.91 -0.07
C GLN A 39 18.06 -6.44 0.87
N GLN A 40 18.34 -6.36 2.17
CA GLN A 40 17.40 -6.82 3.18
C GLN A 40 16.07 -6.05 3.14
N GLY A 41 14.95 -6.78 3.18
CA GLY A 41 13.59 -6.24 3.28
C GLY A 41 12.63 -6.78 2.23
N LYS A 42 11.41 -7.10 2.66
CA LYS A 42 10.34 -7.68 1.83
C LYS A 42 10.05 -6.85 0.57
N GLY A 43 10.01 -5.52 0.70
CA GLY A 43 9.79 -4.64 -0.44
C GLY A 43 10.90 -4.73 -1.50
N ASN A 44 12.16 -4.93 -1.13
CA ASN A 44 13.25 -5.11 -2.08
C ASN A 44 13.10 -6.43 -2.86
N VAL A 45 12.70 -7.49 -2.16
CA VAL A 45 12.38 -8.79 -2.77
C VAL A 45 11.27 -8.66 -3.81
N ILE A 46 10.14 -8.06 -3.43
CA ILE A 46 8.98 -7.88 -4.32
C ILE A 46 9.34 -7.00 -5.53
N ARG A 47 10.11 -5.93 -5.32
CA ARG A 47 10.62 -5.07 -6.41
C ARG A 47 11.41 -5.87 -7.42
N ARG A 48 12.26 -6.79 -6.98
CA ARG A 48 13.05 -7.64 -7.84
C ARG A 48 12.19 -8.66 -8.56
N MET A 49 11.28 -9.33 -7.86
CA MET A 49 10.32 -10.27 -8.45
C MET A 49 9.54 -9.62 -9.60
N PHE A 50 8.96 -8.45 -9.39
CA PHE A 50 8.13 -7.75 -10.37
C PHE A 50 8.92 -7.29 -11.61
N ARG A 51 10.24 -7.04 -11.47
CA ARG A 51 11.12 -6.69 -12.58
C ARG A 51 11.56 -7.88 -13.41
N GLU A 52 11.79 -9.03 -12.76
CA GLU A 52 12.45 -10.16 -13.37
C GLU A 52 11.50 -11.23 -13.91
N ILE A 53 10.26 -11.23 -13.46
CA ILE A 53 9.27 -12.24 -13.82
C ILE A 53 8.23 -11.65 -14.76
N ASP A 54 7.98 -12.36 -15.87
CA ASP A 54 6.87 -12.11 -16.78
C ASP A 54 5.90 -13.29 -16.73
N ALA A 55 4.64 -13.02 -16.39
CA ALA A 55 3.57 -14.01 -16.32
C ALA A 55 2.22 -13.36 -16.58
N GLU A 56 1.22 -14.13 -16.96
CA GLU A 56 -0.15 -13.66 -17.15
C GLU A 56 -0.82 -13.31 -15.81
N ALA A 57 -0.60 -14.16 -14.80
CA ALA A 57 -1.04 -13.96 -13.44
C ALA A 57 0.09 -14.28 -12.47
N TYR A 58 0.14 -13.57 -11.37
CA TYR A 58 1.16 -13.73 -10.33
C TYR A 58 0.48 -14.06 -9.01
N ILE A 59 1.03 -15.03 -8.28
CA ILE A 59 0.68 -15.26 -6.88
C ILE A 59 1.89 -14.94 -6.01
N MET A 60 1.68 -14.10 -5.02
CA MET A 60 2.63 -13.79 -3.96
C MET A 60 2.15 -14.41 -2.66
N VAL A 61 3.04 -15.11 -1.98
CA VAL A 61 2.75 -15.75 -0.68
C VAL A 61 3.99 -15.70 0.21
N ASP A 62 3.79 -15.55 1.52
CA ASP A 62 4.86 -15.64 2.50
C ASP A 62 5.31 -17.09 2.67
N GLY A 63 6.61 -17.33 2.85
CA GLY A 63 7.20 -18.67 2.93
C GLY A 63 7.15 -19.31 4.32
N ASP A 64 6.22 -18.92 5.19
CA ASP A 64 6.12 -19.36 6.58
C ASP A 64 5.01 -20.39 6.84
N ASP A 65 4.48 -21.01 5.77
CA ASP A 65 3.43 -22.05 5.77
C ASP A 65 2.12 -21.63 6.46
N THR A 66 1.86 -20.35 6.58
CA THR A 66 0.62 -19.83 7.17
C THR A 66 -0.55 -19.80 6.18
N TYR A 67 -0.26 -19.84 4.88
CA TYR A 67 -1.26 -19.74 3.81
C TYR A 67 -1.42 -21.07 3.05
N PRO A 68 -2.64 -21.65 3.03
CA PRO A 68 -2.90 -22.88 2.32
C PRO A 68 -2.87 -22.66 0.80
N ALA A 69 -2.25 -23.60 0.09
CA ALA A 69 -2.15 -23.55 -1.36
C ALA A 69 -3.50 -23.76 -2.08
N GLU A 70 -4.47 -24.39 -1.41
CA GLU A 70 -5.78 -24.75 -1.94
C GLU A 70 -6.58 -23.56 -2.46
N SER A 71 -6.35 -22.35 -1.92
CA SER A 71 -7.01 -21.11 -2.38
C SER A 71 -6.36 -20.51 -3.63
N ALA A 72 -5.17 -20.97 -4.03
CA ALA A 72 -4.44 -20.40 -5.16
C ALA A 72 -5.19 -20.49 -6.51
N PRO A 73 -5.84 -21.62 -6.87
CA PRO A 73 -6.57 -21.70 -8.14
C PRO A 73 -7.71 -20.68 -8.25
N GLU A 74 -8.45 -20.42 -7.16
CA GLU A 74 -9.52 -19.42 -7.13
C GLU A 74 -8.96 -18.01 -7.30
N MET A 75 -7.83 -17.69 -6.65
CA MET A 75 -7.17 -16.40 -6.81
C MET A 75 -6.64 -16.19 -8.22
N VAL A 76 -6.07 -17.23 -8.87
CA VAL A 76 -5.65 -17.15 -10.28
C VAL A 76 -6.86 -16.91 -11.17
N LYS A 77 -7.95 -17.66 -10.96
CA LYS A 77 -9.19 -17.52 -11.72
C LYS A 77 -9.77 -16.10 -11.64
N ALA A 78 -9.76 -15.49 -10.47
CA ALA A 78 -10.18 -14.10 -10.30
C ALA A 78 -9.35 -13.12 -11.16
N VAL A 79 -8.05 -13.35 -11.31
CA VAL A 79 -7.19 -12.54 -12.19
C VAL A 79 -7.45 -12.82 -13.67
N THR A 80 -7.56 -14.10 -14.06
CA THR A 80 -7.59 -14.49 -15.48
C THR A 80 -8.98 -14.42 -16.10
N GLU A 81 -10.03 -14.79 -15.36
CA GLU A 81 -11.41 -14.83 -15.84
C GLU A 81 -12.23 -13.60 -15.43
N HIS A 82 -12.09 -13.13 -14.16
CA HIS A 82 -12.82 -11.94 -13.69
C HIS A 82 -12.08 -10.63 -13.98
N GLN A 83 -10.86 -10.71 -14.54
CA GLN A 83 -10.03 -9.55 -14.88
C GLN A 83 -9.66 -8.68 -13.67
N ALA A 84 -9.57 -9.28 -12.47
CA ALA A 84 -9.11 -8.57 -11.29
C ALA A 84 -7.62 -8.18 -11.46
N ASP A 85 -7.31 -6.93 -11.15
CA ASP A 85 -5.92 -6.45 -11.16
C ASP A 85 -5.16 -6.89 -9.91
N MET A 86 -5.86 -6.96 -8.78
CA MET A 86 -5.32 -7.47 -7.53
C MET A 86 -6.37 -8.30 -6.80
N VAL A 87 -5.98 -9.48 -6.33
CA VAL A 87 -6.79 -10.32 -5.45
C VAL A 87 -6.15 -10.38 -4.08
N VAL A 88 -6.95 -10.14 -3.05
CA VAL A 88 -6.53 -10.12 -1.64
C VAL A 88 -7.06 -11.36 -0.94
N GLY A 89 -6.17 -12.16 -0.36
CA GLY A 89 -6.56 -13.29 0.48
C GLY A 89 -7.08 -12.81 1.83
N ASP A 90 -8.40 -12.91 2.04
CA ASP A 90 -9.10 -12.45 3.24
C ASP A 90 -9.07 -13.52 4.34
N ARG A 91 -8.14 -13.39 5.29
CA ARG A 91 -8.05 -14.26 6.47
C ARG A 91 -9.11 -13.91 7.52
N LEU A 92 -9.48 -12.63 7.59
CA LEU A 92 -10.29 -12.11 8.68
C LEU A 92 -11.74 -12.55 8.62
N SER A 93 -12.25 -12.90 7.43
CA SER A 93 -13.59 -13.47 7.24
C SER A 93 -13.65 -14.98 7.49
N SER A 94 -12.51 -15.63 7.73
CA SER A 94 -12.40 -17.07 8.04
C SER A 94 -12.24 -17.34 9.55
N THR A 95 -11.50 -18.37 9.90
CA THR A 95 -11.25 -18.82 11.28
C THR A 95 -10.19 -18.01 12.04
N TYR A 96 -9.58 -16.99 11.42
CA TYR A 96 -8.47 -16.20 11.99
C TYR A 96 -8.77 -15.62 13.37
N TYR A 97 -9.96 -15.02 13.57
CA TYR A 97 -10.34 -14.43 14.85
C TYR A 97 -10.55 -15.44 15.98
N THR A 98 -10.89 -16.67 15.66
CA THR A 98 -11.04 -17.75 16.65
C THR A 98 -9.69 -18.25 17.16
N GLN A 99 -8.65 -18.16 16.33
CA GLN A 99 -7.31 -18.65 16.60
C GLN A 99 -6.37 -17.57 17.18
N ASN A 100 -6.49 -16.30 16.72
CA ASN A 100 -5.61 -15.20 17.14
C ASN A 100 -6.31 -14.20 18.09
N LYS A 101 -6.29 -14.48 19.39
CA LYS A 101 -6.87 -13.63 20.45
C LYS A 101 -5.98 -12.46 20.90
N ARG A 102 -5.24 -11.78 20.00
CA ARG A 102 -4.41 -10.62 20.36
C ARG A 102 -5.18 -9.31 20.08
N PRO A 103 -5.83 -8.68 21.10
CA PRO A 103 -6.76 -7.56 20.87
C PRO A 103 -6.13 -6.32 20.25
N PHE A 104 -4.86 -6.03 20.54
CA PHE A 104 -4.20 -4.82 20.03
C PHE A 104 -3.65 -4.94 18.59
N HIS A 105 -3.35 -6.13 18.12
CA HIS A 105 -2.90 -6.37 16.75
C HIS A 105 -4.05 -6.14 15.74
N ASN A 106 -5.24 -6.58 16.11
CA ASN A 106 -6.44 -6.41 15.30
C ASN A 106 -6.85 -4.93 15.18
N PHE A 107 -6.71 -4.15 16.27
CA PHE A 107 -7.02 -2.71 16.28
C PHE A 107 -6.19 -1.93 15.25
N GLY A 108 -4.90 -2.20 15.13
CA GLY A 108 -4.03 -1.55 14.13
C GLY A 108 -4.46 -1.84 12.69
N ASN A 109 -4.76 -3.11 12.39
CA ASN A 109 -5.24 -3.52 11.07
C ASN A 109 -6.62 -2.90 10.77
N ASP A 110 -7.55 -2.94 11.73
CA ASP A 110 -8.89 -2.35 11.58
C ASP A 110 -8.83 -0.84 11.35
N LEU A 111 -7.93 -0.14 12.05
CA LEU A 111 -7.75 1.30 11.90
C LEU A 111 -7.20 1.66 10.51
N VAL A 112 -6.15 0.98 10.04
CA VAL A 112 -5.59 1.19 8.70
C VAL A 112 -6.63 0.84 7.64
N ARG A 113 -7.34 -0.28 7.79
CA ARG A 113 -8.43 -0.69 6.91
C ARG A 113 -9.53 0.36 6.83
N PHE A 114 -10.01 0.84 7.98
CA PHE A 114 -11.05 1.88 8.03
C PHE A 114 -10.63 3.15 7.29
N PHE A 115 -9.43 3.66 7.58
CA PHE A 115 -8.93 4.85 6.90
C PHE A 115 -8.71 4.63 5.41
N THR A 116 -8.14 3.48 5.01
CA THR A 116 -7.91 3.17 3.59
C THR A 116 -9.25 3.07 2.84
N ASN A 117 -10.22 2.31 3.35
CA ASN A 117 -11.51 2.17 2.70
C ASN A 117 -12.28 3.49 2.64
N ASN A 118 -12.22 4.31 3.71
CA ASN A 118 -12.91 5.61 3.74
C ASN A 118 -12.27 6.67 2.83
N LEU A 119 -10.93 6.68 2.73
CA LEU A 119 -10.21 7.65 1.90
C LEU A 119 -10.25 7.30 0.40
N PHE A 120 -10.29 6.01 0.06
CA PHE A 120 -10.17 5.53 -1.33
C PHE A 120 -11.43 4.83 -1.85
N GLY A 121 -12.50 4.74 -1.04
CA GLY A 121 -13.76 4.12 -1.45
C GLY A 121 -13.69 2.60 -1.64
N GLY A 122 -12.70 1.92 -1.03
CA GLY A 122 -12.50 0.48 -1.15
C GLY A 122 -13.38 -0.34 -0.21
N GLN A 123 -13.44 -1.65 -0.47
CA GLN A 123 -14.08 -2.66 0.40
C GLN A 123 -13.08 -3.76 0.76
N ILE A 124 -11.84 -3.39 1.04
CA ILE A 124 -10.80 -4.33 1.43
C ILE A 124 -11.08 -4.84 2.84
N LYS A 125 -11.06 -6.16 3.00
CA LYS A 125 -11.32 -6.81 4.28
C LYS A 125 -10.06 -7.08 5.07
N ASP A 126 -8.97 -7.53 4.42
CA ASP A 126 -7.68 -7.77 5.05
C ASP A 126 -6.56 -7.03 4.30
N ILE A 127 -6.11 -5.89 4.85
CA ILE A 127 -5.11 -5.04 4.20
C ILE A 127 -3.68 -5.53 4.41
N MET A 128 -3.43 -6.32 5.47
CA MET A 128 -2.09 -6.75 5.87
C MET A 128 -1.76 -8.18 5.48
N THR A 129 -2.59 -8.84 4.66
CA THR A 129 -2.31 -10.19 4.18
C THR A 129 -1.17 -10.19 3.17
N GLY A 130 -0.25 -11.15 3.30
CA GLY A 130 0.83 -11.42 2.35
C GLY A 130 0.41 -12.34 1.19
N TYR A 131 -0.81 -12.91 1.23
CA TYR A 131 -1.31 -13.78 0.17
C TYR A 131 -2.14 -12.98 -0.82
N ARG A 132 -1.57 -12.75 -2.00
CA ARG A 132 -2.18 -11.92 -3.04
C ARG A 132 -1.95 -12.50 -4.43
N ALA A 133 -2.88 -12.25 -5.34
CA ALA A 133 -2.64 -12.46 -6.76
C ALA A 133 -2.73 -11.13 -7.51
N PHE A 134 -2.05 -11.05 -8.66
CA PHE A 134 -1.93 -9.83 -9.44
C PHE A 134 -2.03 -10.10 -10.92
N SER A 135 -2.58 -9.14 -11.67
CA SER A 135 -2.53 -9.12 -13.13
C SER A 135 -1.14 -8.68 -13.64
N TYR A 136 -0.88 -8.96 -14.92
CA TYR A 136 0.29 -8.45 -15.62
C TYR A 136 0.36 -6.92 -15.56
N GLN A 137 -0.78 -6.26 -15.77
CA GLN A 137 -0.90 -4.80 -15.76
C GLN A 137 -0.51 -4.23 -14.40
N PHE A 138 -1.03 -4.81 -13.31
CA PHE A 138 -0.66 -4.38 -11.97
C PHE A 138 0.85 -4.48 -11.76
N VAL A 139 1.45 -5.65 -12.02
CA VAL A 139 2.88 -5.90 -11.76
C VAL A 139 3.79 -4.98 -12.56
N LYS A 140 3.43 -4.67 -13.82
CA LYS A 140 4.26 -3.85 -14.71
C LYS A 140 4.06 -2.35 -14.53
N THR A 141 2.99 -1.92 -13.87
CA THR A 141 2.73 -0.50 -13.60
C THR A 141 3.01 -0.11 -12.15
N TYR A 142 3.03 -1.07 -11.23
CA TYR A 142 3.27 -0.79 -9.82
C TYR A 142 4.76 -0.60 -9.52
N THR A 143 5.09 0.58 -8.99
CA THR A 143 6.45 0.90 -8.55
C THR A 143 6.57 0.71 -7.04
N VAL A 144 7.31 -0.31 -6.63
CA VAL A 144 7.57 -0.60 -5.20
C VAL A 144 8.49 0.47 -4.60
N LEU A 145 8.00 1.25 -3.65
CA LEU A 145 8.75 2.27 -2.94
C LEU A 145 9.11 1.86 -1.50
N SER A 146 8.24 1.11 -0.84
CA SER A 146 8.46 0.59 0.51
C SER A 146 9.58 -0.45 0.55
N ARG A 147 10.31 -0.49 1.68
CA ARG A 147 11.37 -1.50 1.91
C ARG A 147 10.92 -2.62 2.85
N GLY A 148 9.91 -2.38 3.66
CA GLY A 148 9.47 -3.26 4.75
C GLY A 148 8.09 -3.86 4.53
N PHE A 149 7.43 -4.18 5.64
CA PHE A 149 6.10 -4.81 5.69
C PHE A 149 4.94 -3.85 5.37
N GLU A 150 5.21 -2.56 5.22
CA GLU A 150 4.21 -1.60 4.74
C GLU A 150 3.84 -1.80 3.26
N ILE A 151 4.52 -2.71 2.58
CA ILE A 151 4.32 -2.99 1.14
C ILE A 151 2.91 -3.49 0.83
N GLU A 152 2.30 -4.29 1.70
CA GLU A 152 0.94 -4.79 1.51
C GLU A 152 -0.08 -3.66 1.52
N THR A 153 0.09 -2.72 2.44
CA THR A 153 -0.74 -1.51 2.51
C THR A 153 -0.52 -0.61 1.29
N GLU A 154 0.73 -0.44 0.87
CA GLU A 154 1.10 0.36 -0.31
C GLU A 154 0.47 -0.20 -1.59
N MET A 155 0.56 -1.53 -1.83
CA MET A 155 -0.09 -2.19 -2.97
C MET A 155 -1.60 -1.98 -2.99
N THR A 156 -2.24 -2.13 -1.82
CA THR A 156 -3.69 -1.93 -1.69
C THR A 156 -4.09 -0.50 -2.03
N ILE A 157 -3.38 0.48 -1.48
CA ILE A 157 -3.67 1.90 -1.74
C ILE A 157 -3.41 2.25 -3.20
N HIS A 158 -2.34 1.72 -3.78
CA HIS A 158 -2.05 1.90 -5.20
C HIS A 158 -3.22 1.40 -6.07
N ALA A 159 -3.68 0.17 -5.84
CA ALA A 159 -4.80 -0.41 -6.58
C ALA A 159 -6.07 0.45 -6.47
N LEU A 160 -6.45 0.83 -5.24
CA LEU A 160 -7.65 1.63 -4.99
C LEU A 160 -7.54 3.05 -5.56
N HIS A 161 -6.39 3.70 -5.40
CA HIS A 161 -6.16 5.06 -5.91
C HIS A 161 -6.18 5.12 -7.42
N ARG A 162 -5.70 4.07 -8.09
CA ARG A 162 -5.66 3.93 -9.56
C ARG A 162 -6.93 3.31 -10.14
N ASN A 163 -7.99 3.15 -9.35
CA ASN A 163 -9.25 2.53 -9.75
C ASN A 163 -9.09 1.15 -10.40
N MET A 164 -8.06 0.41 -9.97
CA MET A 164 -7.86 -0.97 -10.41
C MET A 164 -8.89 -1.89 -9.77
N GLN A 165 -9.28 -2.95 -10.47
CA GLN A 165 -10.24 -3.91 -9.95
C GLN A 165 -9.61 -4.77 -8.86
N VAL A 166 -10.19 -4.72 -7.63
CA VAL A 166 -9.70 -5.48 -6.48
C VAL A 166 -10.79 -6.43 -6.00
N GLU A 167 -10.44 -7.72 -5.89
CA GLU A 167 -11.31 -8.76 -5.35
C GLU A 167 -10.78 -9.30 -4.02
N ASN A 168 -11.69 -9.77 -3.15
CA ASN A 168 -11.33 -10.46 -1.91
C ASN A 168 -11.74 -11.94 -2.05
N VAL A 169 -10.79 -12.85 -1.84
CA VAL A 169 -11.03 -14.29 -1.77
C VAL A 169 -10.85 -14.73 -0.34
N ILE A 170 -11.86 -15.38 0.25
CA ILE A 170 -11.77 -15.89 1.62
C ILE A 170 -10.79 -17.06 1.63
N ILE A 171 -9.79 -16.96 2.49
CA ILE A 171 -8.76 -17.99 2.65
C ILE A 171 -8.72 -18.48 4.09
N ASP A 172 -8.42 -19.78 4.25
CA ASP A 172 -8.08 -20.29 5.57
C ASP A 172 -6.69 -19.79 6.00
N TYR A 173 -6.47 -19.78 7.29
CA TYR A 173 -5.19 -19.38 7.87
C TYR A 173 -4.71 -20.46 8.83
N ARG A 174 -3.47 -20.89 8.68
CA ARG A 174 -2.82 -21.86 9.56
C ARG A 174 -1.99 -21.14 10.60
N ASP A 175 -2.02 -21.63 11.85
CA ASP A 175 -1.13 -21.12 12.87
C ASP A 175 0.33 -21.38 12.50
N ARG A 176 1.19 -20.43 12.85
CA ARG A 176 2.64 -20.59 12.66
C ARG A 176 3.15 -21.79 13.45
N PRO A 177 4.13 -22.53 12.89
CA PRO A 177 4.78 -23.60 13.64
C PRO A 177 5.31 -23.12 15.00
N ALA A 178 5.23 -23.97 16.02
CA ALA A 178 5.69 -23.66 17.38
C ALA A 178 7.19 -23.24 17.36
N GLY A 179 7.50 -22.07 17.92
CA GLY A 179 8.86 -21.51 17.96
C GLY A 179 9.07 -20.25 17.14
N SER A 180 8.09 -19.82 16.35
CA SER A 180 8.13 -18.57 15.59
C SER A 180 7.49 -17.43 16.40
N GLU A 181 8.30 -16.51 16.96
CA GLU A 181 7.81 -15.35 17.69
C GLU A 181 7.53 -14.15 16.78
N SER A 182 6.37 -13.51 17.00
CA SER A 182 6.06 -12.24 16.38
C SER A 182 6.86 -11.11 17.03
N LYS A 183 7.70 -10.41 16.29
CA LYS A 183 8.55 -9.29 16.77
C LYS A 183 7.78 -7.97 16.98
N LEU A 184 6.47 -7.99 17.22
CA LEU A 184 5.63 -6.80 17.32
C LEU A 184 5.51 -6.28 18.75
N ASN A 185 5.74 -4.97 18.96
CA ASN A 185 5.67 -4.26 20.23
C ASN A 185 4.50 -3.26 20.23
N THR A 186 3.51 -3.43 21.10
CA THR A 186 2.18 -2.80 21.08
C THR A 186 2.18 -1.27 21.06
N TYR A 187 3.04 -0.60 21.82
CA TYR A 187 3.05 0.88 21.89
C TYR A 187 3.79 1.53 20.71
N SER A 188 4.91 0.94 20.26
CA SER A 188 5.63 1.43 19.08
C SER A 188 4.83 1.23 17.81
N ASP A 189 3.99 0.19 17.76
CA ASP A 189 3.17 -0.15 16.62
C ASP A 189 1.99 0.81 16.47
N GLY A 190 1.34 1.26 17.56
CA GLY A 190 0.29 2.27 17.51
C GLY A 190 0.77 3.60 16.91
N PHE A 191 1.94 4.09 17.33
CA PHE A 191 2.53 5.31 16.77
C PHE A 191 2.94 5.13 15.30
N ARG A 192 3.45 3.94 14.93
CA ARG A 192 3.79 3.60 13.55
C ARG A 192 2.55 3.61 12.65
N VAL A 193 1.43 3.07 13.12
CA VAL A 193 0.14 3.10 12.41
C VAL A 193 -0.33 4.52 12.18
N LEU A 194 -0.35 5.37 13.22
CA LEU A 194 -0.74 6.79 13.08
C LEU A 194 0.15 7.55 12.10
N ARG A 195 1.48 7.33 12.16
CA ARG A 195 2.43 7.91 11.22
C ARG A 195 2.17 7.44 9.79
N THR A 196 1.83 6.18 9.59
CA THR A 196 1.48 5.62 8.29
C THR A 196 0.22 6.27 7.75
N ILE A 197 -0.85 6.36 8.54
CA ILE A 197 -2.10 7.03 8.16
C ILE A 197 -1.85 8.50 7.78
N ALA A 198 -1.11 9.24 8.59
CA ALA A 198 -0.77 10.65 8.28
C ALA A 198 0.04 10.78 6.99
N ARG A 199 0.99 9.86 6.75
CA ARG A 199 1.77 9.81 5.51
C ARG A 199 0.87 9.52 4.31
N LEU A 200 -0.04 8.55 4.42
CA LEU A 200 -0.99 8.19 3.37
C LEU A 200 -1.92 9.36 3.05
N TYR A 201 -2.52 9.99 4.07
CA TYR A 201 -3.39 11.14 3.88
C TYR A 201 -2.65 12.30 3.21
N LYS A 202 -1.43 12.61 3.67
CA LYS A 202 -0.58 13.65 3.06
C LYS A 202 -0.27 13.35 1.58
N ASN A 203 0.03 12.09 1.23
CA ASN A 203 0.50 11.74 -0.11
C ASN A 203 -0.65 11.61 -1.12
N TYR A 204 -1.81 11.09 -0.70
CA TYR A 204 -2.93 10.78 -1.60
C TYR A 204 -4.09 11.78 -1.54
N ARG A 205 -4.14 12.63 -0.51
CA ARG A 205 -5.11 13.73 -0.36
C ARG A 205 -4.40 15.01 0.11
N PRO A 206 -3.35 15.46 -0.61
CA PRO A 206 -2.52 16.58 -0.14
C PRO A 206 -3.31 17.86 0.07
N PHE A 207 -4.24 18.19 -0.81
CA PHE A 207 -5.10 19.37 -0.61
C PHE A 207 -5.86 19.30 0.71
N GLY A 208 -6.53 18.18 1.02
CA GLY A 208 -7.25 18.02 2.29
C GLY A 208 -6.34 18.13 3.51
N PHE A 209 -5.17 17.48 3.47
CA PHE A 209 -4.20 17.51 4.56
C PHE A 209 -3.68 18.92 4.85
N PHE A 210 -3.16 19.58 3.83
CA PHE A 210 -2.55 20.91 3.99
C PHE A 210 -3.60 22.01 4.23
N SER A 211 -4.78 21.95 3.62
CA SER A 211 -5.86 22.90 3.87
C SER A 211 -6.41 22.80 5.29
N THR A 212 -6.54 21.58 5.84
CA THR A 212 -6.96 21.41 7.23
C THR A 212 -5.93 22.01 8.18
N LEU A 213 -4.64 21.75 7.96
CA LEU A 213 -3.56 22.31 8.78
C LEU A 213 -3.52 23.85 8.67
N ALA A 214 -3.66 24.38 7.46
CA ALA A 214 -3.75 25.81 7.21
C ALA A 214 -4.94 26.45 7.91
N ALA A 215 -6.12 25.84 7.86
CA ALA A 215 -7.32 26.31 8.52
C ALA A 215 -7.17 26.34 10.04
N VAL A 216 -6.57 25.29 10.63
CA VAL A 216 -6.31 25.24 12.09
C VAL A 216 -5.35 26.35 12.51
N LEU A 217 -4.22 26.53 11.81
CA LEU A 217 -3.27 27.60 12.11
C LEU A 217 -3.89 28.98 11.90
N GLY A 218 -4.66 29.16 10.83
CA GLY A 218 -5.37 30.40 10.55
C GLY A 218 -6.38 30.75 11.65
N MET A 219 -7.19 29.79 12.09
CA MET A 219 -8.14 29.99 13.19
C MET A 219 -7.44 30.36 14.50
N ILE A 220 -6.37 29.64 14.86
CA ILE A 220 -5.58 29.96 16.05
C ILE A 220 -5.04 31.40 15.96
N SER A 221 -4.44 31.78 14.83
CA SER A 221 -3.93 33.14 14.63
C SER A 221 -5.03 34.19 14.73
N LEU A 222 -6.20 33.96 14.12
CA LEU A 222 -7.33 34.89 14.18
C LEU A 222 -7.88 35.04 15.61
N CYS A 223 -7.93 33.96 16.41
CA CYS A 223 -8.32 34.03 17.82
C CYS A 223 -7.39 34.94 18.64
N PHE A 224 -6.06 34.90 18.40
CA PHE A 224 -5.13 35.78 19.09
C PHE A 224 -5.08 37.18 18.49
N LEU A 225 -5.40 37.35 17.21
CA LEU A 225 -5.44 38.66 16.53
C LEU A 225 -6.66 39.48 16.91
N ALA A 226 -7.82 38.83 17.15
CA ALA A 226 -9.09 39.51 17.45
C ALA A 226 -9.00 40.50 18.63
N PRO A 227 -8.42 40.14 19.81
CA PRO A 227 -8.26 41.07 20.89
C PRO A 227 -7.31 42.23 20.56
N VAL A 228 -6.25 42.02 19.75
CA VAL A 228 -5.31 43.06 19.33
C VAL A 228 -6.04 44.09 18.45
N LEU A 229 -6.88 43.64 17.53
CA LEU A 229 -7.70 44.50 16.70
C LEU A 229 -8.76 45.25 17.53
N GLY A 230 -9.38 44.57 18.51
CA GLY A 230 -10.35 45.21 19.43
C GLY A 230 -9.70 46.34 20.23
N GLU A 231 -8.49 46.18 20.76
CA GLU A 231 -7.74 47.22 21.45
C GLU A 231 -7.38 48.38 20.51
N TYR A 232 -7.00 48.06 19.28
CA TYR A 232 -6.69 49.09 18.26
C TYR A 232 -7.92 49.92 17.93
N PHE A 233 -9.08 49.32 17.69
CA PHE A 233 -10.31 50.07 17.38
C PHE A 233 -10.80 50.90 18.57
N ALA A 234 -10.52 50.49 19.81
CA ALA A 234 -10.94 51.22 21.01
C ALA A 234 -9.99 52.36 21.38
N THR A 235 -8.66 52.22 21.14
CA THR A 235 -7.65 53.13 21.65
C THR A 235 -6.80 53.83 20.57
N GLY A 236 -6.86 53.37 19.33
CA GLY A 236 -5.98 53.79 18.24
C GLY A 236 -4.52 53.32 18.37
N LEU A 237 -4.21 52.50 19.39
CA LEU A 237 -2.84 52.06 19.71
C LEU A 237 -2.76 50.53 19.58
N VAL A 238 -1.55 50.00 19.36
CA VAL A 238 -1.28 48.54 19.30
C VAL A 238 -0.35 48.16 20.45
N PRO A 239 -0.84 48.02 21.69
CA PRO A 239 -0.01 47.71 22.85
C PRO A 239 0.65 46.34 22.75
N ARG A 240 0.00 45.37 22.07
CA ARG A 240 0.51 44.00 21.89
C ARG A 240 1.20 43.80 20.55
N PHE A 241 2.10 44.69 20.19
CA PHE A 241 2.83 44.67 18.92
C PHE A 241 3.55 43.33 18.63
N PRO A 242 4.25 42.66 19.60
CA PRO A 242 4.85 41.36 19.36
C PRO A 242 3.81 40.29 18.97
N THR A 243 2.62 40.29 19.59
CA THR A 243 1.53 39.37 19.26
C THR A 243 1.03 39.58 17.83
N LEU A 244 0.90 40.85 17.39
CA LEU A 244 0.51 41.17 16.01
C LEU A 244 1.50 40.56 15.00
N ILE A 245 2.82 40.74 15.25
CA ILE A 245 3.84 40.17 14.36
C ILE A 245 3.74 38.65 14.31
N VAL A 246 3.64 37.97 15.45
CA VAL A 246 3.52 36.52 15.49
C VAL A 246 2.27 36.03 14.74
N CYS A 247 1.11 36.68 14.95
CA CYS A 247 -0.11 36.35 14.23
C CYS A 247 0.06 36.56 12.71
N ALA A 248 0.67 37.65 12.28
CA ALA A 248 0.93 37.88 10.85
C ALA A 248 1.84 36.78 10.26
N CYS A 249 2.91 36.39 10.94
CA CYS A 249 3.79 35.32 10.52
C CYS A 249 3.05 33.97 10.42
N VAL A 250 2.19 33.63 11.39
CA VAL A 250 1.40 32.41 11.38
C VAL A 250 0.37 32.41 10.23
N LEU A 251 -0.26 33.56 9.93
CA LEU A 251 -1.18 33.67 8.78
C LEU A 251 -0.44 33.47 7.45
N VAL A 252 0.77 34.06 7.30
CA VAL A 252 1.60 33.81 6.12
C VAL A 252 1.98 32.32 6.01
N ALA A 253 2.37 31.69 7.11
CA ALA A 253 2.65 30.25 7.13
C ALA A 253 1.43 29.42 6.76
N ALA A 254 0.24 29.76 7.25
CA ALA A 254 -1.02 29.10 6.88
C ALA A 254 -1.33 29.26 5.39
N LEU A 255 -1.13 30.44 4.82
CA LEU A 255 -1.29 30.67 3.38
C LEU A 255 -0.31 29.84 2.55
N LEU A 256 0.96 29.75 2.96
CA LEU A 256 1.98 28.93 2.28
C LEU A 256 1.61 27.43 2.32
N LEU A 257 1.08 26.95 3.45
CA LEU A 257 0.58 25.56 3.55
C LEU A 257 -0.60 25.32 2.62
N PHE A 258 -1.55 26.24 2.55
CA PHE A 258 -2.69 26.13 1.63
C PHE A 258 -2.22 26.07 0.16
N ILE A 259 -1.33 26.98 -0.25
CA ILE A 259 -0.75 26.99 -1.61
C ILE A 259 0.00 25.68 -1.89
N SER A 260 0.78 25.17 -0.91
CA SER A 260 1.46 23.88 -1.04
C SER A 260 0.48 22.73 -1.27
N GLY A 261 -0.66 22.76 -0.60
CA GLY A 261 -1.74 21.77 -0.81
C GLY A 261 -2.29 21.80 -2.23
N VAL A 262 -2.51 23.00 -2.80
CA VAL A 262 -2.99 23.19 -4.18
C VAL A 262 -1.96 22.65 -5.19
N ILE A 263 -0.68 23.01 -5.02
CA ILE A 263 0.41 22.60 -5.91
C ILE A 263 0.55 21.07 -5.91
N LEU A 264 0.62 20.46 -4.72
CA LEU A 264 0.76 19.01 -4.59
C LEU A 264 -0.44 18.26 -5.15
N SER A 265 -1.66 18.79 -4.99
CA SER A 265 -2.86 18.20 -5.60
C SER A 265 -2.82 18.25 -7.13
N SER A 266 -2.32 19.34 -7.71
CA SER A 266 -2.14 19.47 -9.15
C SER A 266 -1.08 18.49 -9.68
N GLN A 267 0.02 18.30 -8.95
CA GLN A 267 1.03 17.29 -9.29
C GLN A 267 0.45 15.87 -9.25
N LEU A 268 -0.33 15.54 -8.22
CA LEU A 268 -0.97 14.22 -8.11
C LEU A 268 -1.89 13.95 -9.30
N THR A 269 -2.68 14.94 -9.73
CA THR A 269 -3.54 14.81 -10.92
C THR A 269 -2.70 14.57 -12.19
N LYS A 270 -1.51 15.18 -12.30
CA LYS A 270 -0.61 14.91 -13.41
C LYS A 270 -0.06 13.49 -13.35
N ASP A 271 0.38 13.03 -12.18
CA ASP A 271 0.88 11.67 -11.98
C ASP A 271 -0.20 10.61 -12.30
N ASP A 272 -1.49 10.91 -12.02
CA ASP A 272 -2.62 10.05 -12.39
C ASP A 272 -2.75 9.94 -13.91
N ARG A 273 -2.62 11.03 -14.66
CA ARG A 273 -2.66 11.01 -16.13
C ARG A 273 -1.47 10.26 -16.73
N ASP A 274 -0.27 10.49 -16.20
CA ASP A 274 0.95 9.81 -16.65
C ASP A 274 0.85 8.29 -16.40
N PHE A 275 0.22 7.88 -15.29
CA PHE A 275 -0.07 6.48 -15.00
C PHE A 275 -1.02 5.86 -16.04
N GLU A 276 -2.11 6.54 -16.41
CA GLU A 276 -3.05 6.04 -17.42
C GLU A 276 -2.37 5.86 -18.80
N PHE A 277 -1.50 6.77 -19.21
CA PHE A 277 -0.70 6.61 -20.42
C PHE A 277 0.24 5.40 -20.32
N HIS A 278 0.88 5.19 -19.18
CA HIS A 278 1.75 4.05 -18.96
C HIS A 278 0.98 2.72 -18.99
N LEU A 279 -0.19 2.68 -18.36
CA LEU A 279 -1.09 1.52 -18.39
C LEU A 279 -1.48 1.13 -19.83
N GLN A 280 -1.82 2.11 -20.67
CA GLN A 280 -2.11 1.87 -22.08
C GLN A 280 -0.91 1.29 -22.83
N GLN A 281 0.32 1.76 -22.56
CA GLN A 281 1.54 1.21 -23.16
C GLN A 281 1.77 -0.25 -22.74
N VAL A 282 1.62 -0.56 -21.46
CA VAL A 282 1.76 -1.92 -20.91
C VAL A 282 0.72 -2.85 -21.55
N GLN A 283 -0.52 -2.40 -21.71
CA GLN A 283 -1.57 -3.17 -22.38
C GLN A 283 -1.23 -3.44 -23.86
N GLN A 284 -0.70 -2.46 -24.57
CA GLN A 284 -0.27 -2.65 -25.97
C GLN A 284 0.89 -3.66 -26.07
N TRP A 285 1.84 -3.63 -25.14
CA TRP A 285 2.94 -4.62 -25.10
C TRP A 285 2.42 -6.03 -24.83
N LYS A 286 1.51 -6.20 -23.87
CA LYS A 286 0.87 -7.49 -23.60
C LYS A 286 0.21 -8.05 -24.85
N ASN A 287 -0.59 -7.23 -25.55
CA ASN A 287 -1.29 -7.64 -26.76
C ASN A 287 -0.34 -8.02 -27.90
N ARG A 288 0.77 -7.27 -28.08
CA ARG A 288 1.82 -7.59 -29.08
C ARG A 288 2.55 -8.88 -28.78
N SER A 289 2.80 -9.18 -27.50
CA SER A 289 3.47 -10.41 -27.08
C SER A 289 2.57 -11.64 -27.26
N ALA A 290 1.25 -11.47 -27.15
CA ALA A 290 0.26 -12.51 -27.37
C ALA A 290 0.03 -12.85 -28.86
N ASP A 291 0.33 -11.92 -29.79
CA ASP A 291 0.20 -12.13 -31.23
C ASP A 291 1.51 -11.80 -31.97
N PRO A 292 2.49 -12.72 -31.95
CA PRO A 292 3.78 -12.54 -32.60
C PRO A 292 3.72 -12.47 -34.13
N PHE A 293 2.58 -12.82 -34.76
CA PHE A 293 2.40 -12.86 -36.22
C PHE A 293 1.77 -11.61 -36.82
N SER A 294 1.34 -10.64 -36.03
CA SER A 294 0.72 -9.40 -36.56
C SER A 294 1.70 -8.46 -37.29
N HIS A 295 3.01 -8.73 -37.28
CA HIS A 295 4.05 -7.93 -37.91
C HIS A 295 4.52 -8.43 -39.30
N SER A 296 3.97 -9.53 -39.86
CA SER A 296 4.36 -10.01 -41.16
C SER A 296 3.49 -9.50 -42.35
N ALA A 297 2.57 -8.57 -42.09
CA ALA A 297 1.66 -8.00 -43.09
C ALA A 297 1.81 -6.48 -43.21
N LYS A 298 3.04 -6.00 -43.49
CA LYS A 298 3.27 -4.68 -44.08
C LYS A 298 4.53 -4.71 -44.96
#